data_5530324cc7f1838ba73b7e93243049e9
#
_entry.id   5530324cc7f1838ba73b7e93243049e9
#
_cell.length_a   1.000
_cell.length_b   1.000
_cell.length_c   1.000
_cell.angle_alpha   90.00
_cell.angle_beta   90.00
_cell.angle_gamma   90.00
#
_symmetry.space_group_name_H-M   'P 1'
#
loop_
_entity.id
_entity.type
_entity.pdbx_description
1 polymer ?
#
loop_
_entity_poly.entity_id
_entity_poly.type
_entity_poly.pdbx_seq_one_letter_code
_entity_poly.pdbx_strand_id
1 'polypeptide(L)'
;GKLFLDNCQVVGLSKTYCANKLITDSGAGGTAIATGQKTNYHSVGVDTEGRPLKSLVDLAAAKGKSTGIAVTCRLWDATPADFCCHNKDRDAEAEIVADYVNCGADYVFGGGAKLFENREDGRDLFKELRDKGFQTPRSWDELAGIKSGKVFAVPYPVDTPLPAERGDLL
;
A
#
# COMPACT_ATOMS: atom_id res chain seq x y z
N GLY A 1 -24.26 6.69 21.37
CA GLY A 1 -23.75 7.98 20.89
C GLY A 1 -24.02 8.13 19.40
N LYS A 2 -24.12 9.34 18.91
CA LYS A 2 -24.21 9.63 17.48
C LYS A 2 -22.80 9.72 16.90
N LEU A 3 -22.59 9.11 15.73
CA LEU A 3 -21.38 9.26 14.94
C LEU A 3 -21.48 10.54 14.09
N PHE A 4 -20.34 11.07 13.65
CA PHE A 4 -20.31 12.20 12.71
C PHE A 4 -21.07 11.88 11.41
N LEU A 5 -20.98 10.63 10.94
CA LEU A 5 -21.70 10.11 9.78
C LEU A 5 -23.23 10.27 9.86
N ASP A 6 -23.80 10.25 11.06
CA ASP A 6 -25.26 10.39 11.26
C ASP A 6 -25.77 11.79 10.86
N ASN A 7 -24.87 12.74 10.63
CA ASN A 7 -25.18 14.10 10.20
C ASN A 7 -25.03 14.31 8.68
N CYS A 8 -24.65 13.28 7.92
CA CYS A 8 -24.51 13.39 6.47
C CYS A 8 -25.87 13.62 5.82
N GLN A 9 -25.98 14.69 5.02
CA GLN A 9 -27.22 15.04 4.33
C GLN A 9 -27.45 14.24 3.05
N VAL A 10 -26.39 13.65 2.50
CA VAL A 10 -26.43 12.86 1.28
C VAL A 10 -25.92 11.45 1.57
N VAL A 11 -26.73 10.46 1.22
CA VAL A 11 -26.41 9.03 1.40
C VAL A 11 -26.52 8.33 0.06
N GLY A 12 -25.56 7.46 -0.24
CA GLY A 12 -25.56 6.64 -1.44
C GLY A 12 -25.37 5.16 -1.11
N LEU A 13 -25.60 4.31 -2.10
CA LEU A 13 -25.36 2.87 -2.02
C LEU A 13 -24.21 2.49 -2.96
N SER A 14 -23.30 1.65 -2.50
CA SER A 14 -22.21 1.10 -3.30
C SER A 14 -22.36 -0.42 -3.45
N LYS A 15 -22.17 -0.91 -4.67
CA LYS A 15 -22.11 -2.36 -4.96
C LYS A 15 -20.68 -2.83 -4.81
N THR A 16 -20.40 -3.59 -3.77
CA THR A 16 -19.03 -3.99 -3.38
C THR A 16 -18.57 -5.34 -3.93
N TYR A 17 -19.41 -6.08 -4.67
CA TYR A 17 -19.02 -7.38 -5.28
C TYR A 17 -17.77 -7.26 -6.17
N CYS A 18 -16.92 -8.28 -6.21
CA CYS A 18 -15.82 -8.39 -7.15
C CYS A 18 -16.24 -9.07 -8.47
N ALA A 19 -15.36 -9.15 -9.45
CA ALA A 19 -15.73 -9.61 -10.79
C ALA A 19 -16.26 -11.07 -10.83
N ASN A 20 -15.72 -11.93 -9.97
CA ASN A 20 -16.02 -13.37 -9.98
C ASN A 20 -16.72 -13.89 -8.72
N LYS A 21 -17.04 -13.02 -7.74
CA LYS A 21 -17.77 -13.40 -6.50
C LYS A 21 -18.70 -12.27 -6.02
N LEU A 22 -19.79 -12.64 -5.35
CA LEU A 22 -20.75 -11.70 -4.78
C LEU A 22 -20.19 -10.96 -3.55
N ILE A 23 -19.26 -11.57 -2.82
CA ILE A 23 -18.59 -10.97 -1.67
C ILE A 23 -17.15 -10.71 -2.07
N THR A 24 -16.70 -9.46 -1.93
CA THR A 24 -15.31 -9.07 -2.19
C THR A 24 -14.43 -9.38 -0.97
N ASP A 25 -13.11 -9.45 -1.22
CA ASP A 25 -12.07 -9.28 -0.20
C ASP A 25 -11.44 -7.88 -0.31
N SER A 26 -10.44 -7.61 0.50
CA SER A 26 -9.72 -6.33 0.45
C SER A 26 -8.90 -6.15 -0.83
N GLY A 27 -8.38 -7.22 -1.43
CA GLY A 27 -7.63 -7.14 -2.69
C GLY A 27 -8.50 -6.64 -3.84
N ALA A 28 -9.60 -7.34 -4.11
CA ALA A 28 -10.51 -6.91 -5.19
C ALA A 28 -11.23 -5.60 -4.87
N GLY A 29 -11.59 -5.37 -3.59
CA GLY A 29 -12.23 -4.14 -3.15
C GLY A 29 -11.31 -2.93 -3.23
N GLY A 30 -10.08 -3.06 -2.74
CA GLY A 30 -9.07 -2.02 -2.79
C GLY A 30 -8.62 -1.72 -4.22
N THR A 31 -8.44 -2.75 -5.07
CA THR A 31 -8.20 -2.55 -6.51
C THR A 31 -9.29 -1.71 -7.15
N ALA A 32 -10.57 -1.99 -6.86
CA ALA A 32 -11.67 -1.20 -7.41
C ALA A 32 -11.65 0.27 -6.94
N ILE A 33 -11.24 0.53 -5.71
CA ILE A 33 -11.06 1.90 -5.18
C ILE A 33 -9.85 2.57 -5.84
N ALA A 34 -8.72 1.86 -5.93
CA ALA A 34 -7.47 2.41 -6.46
C ALA A 34 -7.51 2.71 -7.96
N THR A 35 -8.27 1.92 -8.73
CA THR A 35 -8.21 1.94 -10.21
C THR A 35 -9.53 2.29 -10.90
N GLY A 36 -10.66 2.23 -10.15
CA GLY A 36 -12.01 2.36 -10.72
C GLY A 36 -12.50 1.10 -11.46
N GLN A 37 -11.76 -0.02 -11.42
CA GLN A 37 -12.11 -1.25 -12.11
C GLN A 37 -12.23 -2.43 -11.14
N LYS A 38 -13.25 -3.27 -11.36
CA LYS A 38 -13.41 -4.51 -10.61
C LYS A 38 -12.46 -5.58 -11.12
N THR A 39 -11.87 -6.33 -10.20
CA THR A 39 -11.01 -7.48 -10.47
C THR A 39 -11.56 -8.75 -9.82
N ASN A 40 -10.84 -9.86 -9.98
CA ASN A 40 -11.16 -11.13 -9.36
C ASN A 40 -10.84 -11.11 -7.87
N TYR A 41 -11.56 -11.92 -7.11
CA TYR A 41 -11.27 -12.18 -5.70
C TYR A 41 -9.80 -12.57 -5.50
N HIS A 42 -9.13 -12.07 -4.46
CA HIS A 42 -7.70 -12.23 -4.13
C HIS A 42 -6.71 -11.53 -5.08
N SER A 43 -7.15 -10.81 -6.09
CA SER A 43 -6.24 -10.06 -6.96
C SER A 43 -5.95 -8.65 -6.44
N VAL A 44 -4.76 -8.15 -6.73
CA VAL A 44 -4.22 -6.85 -6.30
C VAL A 44 -3.76 -6.07 -7.53
N GLY A 45 -4.31 -4.89 -7.78
CA GLY A 45 -3.87 -3.94 -8.81
C GLY A 45 -3.90 -4.45 -10.26
N VAL A 46 -4.60 -5.55 -10.53
CA VAL A 46 -4.70 -6.15 -11.87
C VAL A 46 -6.16 -6.27 -12.33
N ASP A 47 -6.39 -6.39 -13.63
CA ASP A 47 -7.69 -6.71 -14.20
C ASP A 47 -8.04 -8.20 -14.05
N THR A 48 -9.20 -8.62 -14.58
CA THR A 48 -9.67 -10.02 -14.53
C THR A 48 -8.78 -11.01 -15.26
N GLU A 49 -7.93 -10.54 -16.17
CA GLU A 49 -6.97 -11.35 -16.95
C GLU A 49 -5.56 -11.30 -16.32
N GLY A 50 -5.36 -10.45 -15.31
CA GLY A 50 -4.10 -10.28 -14.57
C GLY A 50 -3.15 -9.27 -15.21
N ARG A 51 -3.67 -8.38 -16.05
CA ARG A 51 -2.88 -7.27 -16.59
C ARG A 51 -2.86 -6.12 -15.59
N PRO A 52 -1.70 -5.47 -15.35
CA PRO A 52 -1.58 -4.33 -14.47
C PRO A 52 -2.56 -3.20 -14.80
N LEU A 53 -3.20 -2.65 -13.77
CA LEU A 53 -4.07 -1.49 -13.86
C LEU A 53 -3.35 -0.24 -13.34
N LYS A 54 -3.61 0.91 -13.95
CA LYS A 54 -3.10 2.18 -13.43
C LYS A 54 -3.94 2.62 -12.23
N SER A 55 -3.26 2.84 -11.13
CA SER A 55 -3.87 3.33 -9.89
C SER A 55 -4.02 4.86 -9.86
N LEU A 56 -4.71 5.37 -8.85
CA LEU A 56 -4.75 6.80 -8.54
C LEU A 56 -3.35 7.36 -8.24
N VAL A 57 -2.45 6.56 -7.65
CA VAL A 57 -1.04 6.93 -7.41
C VAL A 57 -0.34 7.16 -8.73
N ASP A 58 -0.45 6.22 -9.69
CA ASP A 58 0.16 6.35 -11.01
C ASP A 58 -0.36 7.57 -11.78
N LEU A 59 -1.67 7.78 -11.74
CA LEU A 59 -2.31 8.90 -12.43
C LEU A 59 -1.91 10.26 -11.82
N ALA A 60 -1.76 10.33 -10.51
CA ALA A 60 -1.33 11.55 -9.83
C ALA A 60 0.16 11.83 -10.07
N ALA A 61 1.01 10.79 -9.96
CA ALA A 61 2.45 10.91 -10.26
C ALA A 61 2.69 11.36 -11.71
N ALA A 62 1.95 10.79 -12.68
CA ALA A 62 2.04 11.22 -14.09
C ALA A 62 1.65 12.68 -14.32
N LYS A 63 0.94 13.31 -13.37
CA LYS A 63 0.58 14.75 -13.38
C LYS A 63 1.51 15.59 -12.49
N GLY A 64 2.62 15.05 -12.03
CA GLY A 64 3.59 15.75 -11.17
C GLY A 64 3.04 16.08 -9.77
N LYS A 65 2.03 15.35 -9.30
CA LYS A 65 1.49 15.50 -7.94
C LYS A 65 2.24 14.59 -6.99
N SER A 66 2.53 15.07 -5.78
CA SER A 66 3.05 14.25 -4.70
C SER A 66 1.98 13.28 -4.22
N THR A 67 2.40 12.04 -3.99
CA THR A 67 1.54 10.95 -3.55
C THR A 67 2.15 10.21 -2.38
N GLY A 68 1.31 9.58 -1.55
CA GLY A 68 1.80 8.80 -0.43
C GLY A 68 0.82 7.74 0.04
N ILE A 69 1.39 6.71 0.63
CA ILE A 69 0.68 5.62 1.30
C ILE A 69 1.16 5.57 2.74
N ALA A 70 0.22 5.59 3.68
CA ALA A 70 0.53 5.44 5.10
C ALA A 70 -0.47 4.46 5.73
N VAL A 71 0.04 3.37 6.28
CA VAL A 71 -0.75 2.31 6.89
C VAL A 71 -0.09 1.83 8.19
N THR A 72 -0.86 1.20 9.04
CA THR A 72 -0.36 0.57 10.27
C THR A 72 -0.16 -0.94 10.10
N CYS A 73 -0.65 -1.52 9.02
CA CYS A 73 -0.41 -2.92 8.64
C CYS A 73 0.89 -3.08 7.83
N ARG A 74 1.17 -4.29 7.44
CA ARG A 74 2.25 -4.64 6.52
C ARG A 74 1.99 -4.08 5.13
N LEU A 75 3.03 -3.64 4.44
CA LEU A 75 2.92 -3.11 3.08
C LEU A 75 2.50 -4.16 2.03
N TRP A 76 2.69 -5.45 2.31
CA TRP A 76 2.17 -6.52 1.44
C TRP A 76 0.70 -6.87 1.69
N ASP A 77 0.05 -6.30 2.70
CA ASP A 77 -1.41 -6.41 2.80
C ASP A 77 -2.07 -5.77 1.58
N ALA A 78 -3.20 -6.34 1.17
CA ALA A 78 -3.82 -5.99 -0.10
C ALA A 78 -4.15 -4.50 -0.21
N THR A 79 -4.71 -3.88 0.82
CA THR A 79 -5.18 -2.50 0.73
C THR A 79 -4.08 -1.49 0.35
N PRO A 80 -2.89 -1.44 1.00
CA PRO A 80 -1.81 -0.58 0.52
C PRO A 80 -1.23 -1.04 -0.82
N ALA A 81 -1.15 -2.36 -1.05
CA ALA A 81 -0.60 -2.93 -2.27
C ALA A 81 -1.45 -2.61 -3.51
N ASP A 82 -2.78 -2.52 -3.39
CA ASP A 82 -3.70 -2.21 -4.50
C ASP A 82 -3.40 -0.87 -5.20
N PHE A 83 -2.72 0.04 -4.52
CA PHE A 83 -2.33 1.35 -5.07
C PHE A 83 -0.94 1.35 -5.73
N CYS A 84 -0.13 0.31 -5.50
CA CYS A 84 1.28 0.28 -5.90
C CYS A 84 1.73 -1.00 -6.61
N CYS A 85 1.03 -2.10 -6.43
CA CYS A 85 1.50 -3.44 -6.78
C CYS A 85 0.50 -4.16 -7.69
N HIS A 86 0.98 -5.22 -8.36
CA HIS A 86 0.20 -5.93 -9.37
C HIS A 86 0.41 -7.44 -9.25
N ASN A 87 -0.55 -8.15 -8.67
CA ASN A 87 -0.50 -9.60 -8.57
C ASN A 87 -1.90 -10.22 -8.67
N LYS A 88 -2.00 -11.40 -9.29
CA LYS A 88 -3.24 -12.18 -9.34
C LYS A 88 -3.59 -12.80 -7.99
N ASP A 89 -2.61 -12.90 -7.10
CA ASP A 89 -2.73 -13.53 -5.80
C ASP A 89 -2.15 -12.61 -4.72
N ARG A 90 -3.00 -12.14 -3.81
CA ARG A 90 -2.60 -11.31 -2.68
C ARG A 90 -1.67 -12.00 -1.68
N ASP A 91 -1.61 -13.33 -1.72
CA ASP A 91 -0.76 -14.13 -0.84
C ASP A 91 0.66 -14.31 -1.40
N ALA A 92 0.93 -13.83 -2.63
CA ALA A 92 2.26 -13.75 -3.23
C ALA A 92 3.06 -12.57 -2.61
N GLU A 93 3.26 -12.61 -1.29
CA GLU A 93 3.79 -11.51 -0.47
C GLU A 93 5.15 -11.00 -0.98
N ALA A 94 6.04 -11.90 -1.36
CA ALA A 94 7.39 -11.56 -1.80
C ALA A 94 7.40 -10.79 -3.14
N GLU A 95 6.55 -11.18 -4.07
CA GLU A 95 6.39 -10.51 -5.36
C GLU A 95 5.73 -9.13 -5.17
N ILE A 96 4.68 -9.05 -4.34
CA ILE A 96 3.98 -7.80 -4.02
C ILE A 96 4.97 -6.78 -3.44
N VAL A 97 5.80 -7.19 -2.48
CA VAL A 97 6.81 -6.30 -1.87
C VAL A 97 7.83 -5.81 -2.92
N ALA A 98 8.22 -6.67 -3.87
CA ALA A 98 9.16 -6.31 -4.92
C ALA A 98 8.61 -5.21 -5.87
N ASP A 99 7.30 -5.17 -6.09
CA ASP A 99 6.66 -4.18 -6.96
C ASP A 99 6.77 -2.75 -6.40
N TYR A 100 6.82 -2.58 -5.07
CA TYR A 100 6.97 -1.26 -4.45
C TYR A 100 8.19 -0.48 -4.94
N VAL A 101 9.25 -1.16 -5.36
CA VAL A 101 10.43 -0.50 -5.93
C VAL A 101 10.10 0.31 -7.19
N ASN A 102 9.02 -0.05 -7.88
CA ASN A 102 8.56 0.62 -9.10
C ASN A 102 7.28 1.47 -8.89
N CYS A 103 6.77 1.53 -7.66
CA CYS A 103 5.60 2.34 -7.34
C CYS A 103 5.88 3.83 -7.53
N GLY A 104 4.90 4.56 -8.05
CA GLY A 104 4.99 6.01 -8.28
C GLY A 104 4.85 6.88 -7.02
N ALA A 105 4.63 6.30 -5.85
CA ALA A 105 4.47 7.07 -4.60
C ALA A 105 5.79 7.72 -4.16
N ASP A 106 5.70 8.95 -3.65
CA ASP A 106 6.85 9.68 -3.09
C ASP A 106 7.07 9.36 -1.61
N TYR A 107 6.00 9.00 -0.90
CA TYR A 107 6.02 8.70 0.52
C TYR A 107 5.32 7.37 0.79
N VAL A 108 6.01 6.43 1.40
CA VAL A 108 5.44 5.16 1.82
C VAL A 108 5.80 4.92 3.27
N PHE A 109 4.78 4.62 4.08
CA PHE A 109 4.94 4.24 5.49
C PHE A 109 4.09 3.02 5.80
N GLY A 110 4.68 2.01 6.47
CA GLY A 110 3.98 0.82 6.92
C GLY A 110 4.89 -0.15 7.66
N GLY A 111 4.37 -1.30 8.01
CA GLY A 111 5.14 -2.43 8.51
C GLY A 111 5.67 -3.34 7.40
N GLY A 112 6.43 -4.37 7.77
CA GLY A 112 6.81 -5.42 6.84
C GLY A 112 8.27 -5.45 6.40
N ALA A 113 9.19 -4.84 7.15
CA ALA A 113 10.61 -4.77 6.79
C ALA A 113 11.23 -6.13 6.44
N LYS A 114 10.77 -7.21 7.06
CA LYS A 114 11.36 -8.55 6.87
C LYS A 114 11.36 -9.05 5.43
N LEU A 115 10.40 -8.63 4.59
CA LEU A 115 10.32 -9.04 3.18
C LEU A 115 11.06 -8.09 2.22
N PHE A 116 11.55 -6.95 2.71
CA PHE A 116 12.40 -6.05 1.93
C PHE A 116 13.89 -6.43 2.02
N GLU A 117 14.26 -7.18 3.04
CA GLU A 117 15.63 -7.65 3.29
C GLU A 117 15.64 -9.16 3.52
N ASN A 118 16.83 -9.80 3.41
CA ASN A 118 17.02 -11.25 3.58
C ASN A 118 16.11 -12.11 2.68
N ARG A 119 15.91 -11.66 1.45
CA ARG A 119 15.04 -12.32 0.48
C ARG A 119 15.69 -13.56 -0.12
N GLU A 120 14.89 -14.57 -0.43
CA GLU A 120 15.38 -15.81 -1.08
C GLU A 120 15.89 -15.55 -2.50
N ASP A 121 15.38 -14.51 -3.19
CA ASP A 121 15.83 -14.09 -4.51
C ASP A 121 17.15 -13.28 -4.49
N GLY A 122 17.74 -13.05 -3.32
CA GLY A 122 18.99 -12.34 -3.12
C GLY A 122 18.93 -10.83 -3.35
N ARG A 123 17.75 -10.26 -3.59
CA ARG A 123 17.54 -8.80 -3.76
C ARG A 123 17.56 -8.10 -2.39
N ASP A 124 18.12 -6.90 -2.35
CA ASP A 124 17.97 -5.91 -1.26
C ASP A 124 17.11 -4.76 -1.77
N LEU A 125 15.81 -4.82 -1.47
CA LEU A 125 14.85 -3.83 -1.96
C LEU A 125 15.08 -2.45 -1.34
N PHE A 126 15.61 -2.36 -0.12
CA PHE A 126 16.00 -1.07 0.46
C PHE A 126 17.15 -0.43 -0.28
N LYS A 127 18.13 -1.24 -0.74
CA LYS A 127 19.19 -0.73 -1.59
C LYS A 127 18.63 -0.23 -2.92
N GLU A 128 17.77 -1.01 -3.57
CA GLU A 128 17.14 -0.61 -4.84
C GLU A 128 16.32 0.69 -4.70
N LEU A 129 15.60 0.86 -3.58
CA LEU A 129 14.87 2.09 -3.27
C LEU A 129 15.82 3.28 -3.07
N ARG A 130 16.93 3.09 -2.34
CA ARG A 130 17.95 4.14 -2.18
C ARG A 130 18.59 4.53 -3.51
N ASP A 131 18.87 3.57 -4.39
CA ASP A 131 19.40 3.81 -5.74
C ASP A 131 18.41 4.64 -6.60
N LYS A 132 17.11 4.61 -6.27
CA LYS A 132 16.04 5.43 -6.88
C LYS A 132 15.78 6.76 -6.15
N GLY A 133 16.62 7.11 -5.16
CA GLY A 133 16.56 8.38 -4.46
C GLY A 133 15.64 8.43 -3.25
N PHE A 134 15.14 7.28 -2.77
CA PHE A 134 14.40 7.23 -1.52
C PHE A 134 15.30 7.26 -0.31
N GLN A 135 14.91 7.96 0.72
CA GLN A 135 15.41 7.78 2.08
C GLN A 135 14.63 6.63 2.70
N THR A 136 15.34 5.68 3.31
CA THR A 136 14.75 4.44 3.85
C THR A 136 14.96 4.34 5.37
N PRO A 137 14.33 5.21 6.17
CA PRO A 137 14.48 5.20 7.62
C PRO A 137 13.95 3.90 8.22
N ARG A 138 14.67 3.38 9.23
CA ARG A 138 14.38 2.12 9.91
C ARG A 138 13.93 2.33 11.36
N SER A 139 13.84 3.58 11.80
CA SER A 139 13.36 3.95 13.12
C SER A 139 12.56 5.25 13.07
N TRP A 140 11.82 5.53 14.13
CA TRP A 140 11.09 6.79 14.28
C TRP A 140 12.03 8.00 14.37
N ASP A 141 13.17 7.85 15.03
CA ASP A 141 14.16 8.94 15.19
C ASP A 141 14.75 9.31 13.82
N GLU A 142 15.09 8.30 13.01
CA GLU A 142 15.56 8.53 11.64
C GLU A 142 14.49 9.21 10.80
N LEU A 143 13.23 8.75 10.87
CA LEU A 143 12.11 9.33 10.14
C LEU A 143 11.86 10.78 10.56
N ALA A 144 11.86 11.09 11.85
CA ALA A 144 11.66 12.44 12.39
C ALA A 144 12.76 13.42 11.94
N GLY A 145 13.95 12.92 11.64
CA GLY A 145 15.07 13.70 11.12
C GLY A 145 14.90 14.15 9.66
N ILE A 146 14.03 13.49 8.87
CA ILE A 146 13.85 13.78 7.46
C ILE A 146 12.99 15.03 7.28
N LYS A 147 13.47 15.99 6.50
CA LYS A 147 12.77 17.26 6.25
C LYS A 147 12.28 17.43 4.81
N SER A 148 12.78 16.63 3.88
CA SER A 148 12.38 16.72 2.46
C SER A 148 12.84 15.49 1.68
N GLY A 149 12.33 15.34 0.46
CA GLY A 149 12.67 14.24 -0.46
C GLY A 149 11.72 13.06 -0.35
N LYS A 150 11.97 12.05 -1.16
CA LYS A 150 11.17 10.82 -1.17
C LYS A 150 11.52 9.94 0.04
N VAL A 151 10.50 9.33 0.65
CA VAL A 151 10.66 8.52 1.86
C VAL A 151 9.96 7.18 1.73
N PHE A 152 10.66 6.11 2.02
CA PHE A 152 10.12 4.76 2.13
C PHE A 152 10.45 4.21 3.53
N ALA A 153 9.52 4.40 4.46
CA ALA A 153 9.72 4.09 5.87
C ALA A 153 9.03 2.77 6.26
N VAL A 154 9.82 1.79 6.65
CA VAL A 154 9.33 0.50 7.14
C VAL A 154 10.04 0.17 8.47
N PRO A 155 9.66 0.85 9.57
CA PRO A 155 10.38 0.75 10.83
C PRO A 155 10.12 -0.55 11.61
N TYR A 156 9.14 -1.35 11.17
CA TYR A 156 8.76 -2.58 11.88
C TYR A 156 8.90 -3.82 10.98
N PRO A 157 9.34 -4.96 11.54
CA PRO A 157 9.55 -6.19 10.75
C PRO A 157 8.23 -6.79 10.22
N VAL A 158 7.12 -6.61 10.93
CA VAL A 158 5.77 -7.06 10.55
C VAL A 158 4.82 -5.86 10.66
N ASP A 159 3.69 -5.97 11.35
CA ASP A 159 2.77 -4.85 11.57
C ASP A 159 3.36 -3.79 12.51
N THR A 160 2.84 -2.58 12.44
CA THR A 160 3.14 -1.58 13.47
C THR A 160 2.48 -1.99 14.79
N PRO A 161 3.06 -1.66 15.96
CA PRO A 161 2.42 -1.94 17.23
C PRO A 161 1.02 -1.32 17.33
N LEU A 162 0.15 -1.92 18.14
CA LEU A 162 -1.18 -1.37 18.41
C LEU A 162 -1.07 0.02 19.06
N PRO A 163 -2.07 0.90 18.87
CA PRO A 163 -2.05 2.24 19.47
C PRO A 163 -1.77 2.24 20.99
N ALA A 164 -2.30 1.26 21.72
CA ALA A 164 -2.05 1.12 23.16
C ALA A 164 -0.60 0.72 23.51
N GLU A 165 0.13 0.17 22.58
CA GLU A 165 1.52 -0.31 22.74
C GLU A 165 2.54 0.73 22.26
N ARG A 166 2.11 1.66 21.41
CA ARG A 166 2.99 2.70 20.82
C ARG A 166 3.31 3.85 21.78
N GLY A 167 2.54 3.99 22.86
CA GLY A 167 2.68 5.15 23.74
C GLY A 167 2.43 6.48 22.99
N ASP A 168 3.15 7.52 23.38
CA ASP A 168 3.02 8.88 22.81
C ASP A 168 3.81 9.08 21.50
N LEU A 169 4.08 8.02 20.75
CA LEU A 169 4.86 8.08 19.50
C LEU A 169 4.08 8.61 18.28
N LEU A 170 2.83 9.07 18.46
CA LEU A 170 2.01 9.71 17.41
C LEU A 170 1.42 11.02 17.94
#